data_6ddc163db9a4fa7dc3bda6f66948a3a9
#
_entry.id   6ddc163db9a4fa7dc3bda6f66948a3a9
#
_cell.length_a   1.000
_cell.length_b   1.000
_cell.length_c   1.000
_cell.angle_alpha   90.00
_cell.angle_beta   90.00
_cell.angle_gamma   90.00
#
_symmetry.space_group_name_H-M   'P 1'
#
loop_
_entity.id
_entity.type
_entity.pdbx_description
1 polymer ?
#
loop_
_entity_poly.entity_id
_entity_poly.type
_entity_poly.pdbx_seq_one_letter_code
_entity_poly.pdbx_strand_id
1 'polypeptide(L)'
;HPKIYHFLSGFIKNEEEAYDMAQEIFYKVWVNRTAMKEVKSFKAYLFTMARHMIYNQYEHNLVKEKYNLSRLNQSETYEPEEELFAKDLSLLIDLVISKMHLQRQRIFMMSRKEGLSSDEIASRLSIHKRTVENHISNALTDLKKALQYVSLLFL
;
A
#
# COMPACT_ATOMS: atom_id res chain seq x y z
N HIS A 1 12.52 5.11 -15.11
CA HIS A 1 11.30 5.94 -15.05
C HIS A 1 10.00 5.13 -15.22
N PRO A 2 9.78 4.34 -16.29
CA PRO A 2 8.51 3.63 -16.49
C PRO A 2 8.11 2.70 -15.34
N LYS A 3 9.03 1.95 -14.76
CA LYS A 3 8.76 1.01 -13.66
C LYS A 3 8.24 1.70 -12.40
N ILE A 4 8.82 2.84 -12.01
CA ILE A 4 8.36 3.62 -10.85
C ILE A 4 6.98 4.21 -11.12
N TYR A 5 6.75 4.78 -12.30
CA TYR A 5 5.43 5.28 -12.69
C TYR A 5 4.37 4.18 -12.63
N HIS A 6 4.62 3.00 -13.23
CA HIS A 6 3.68 1.87 -13.17
C HIS A 6 3.42 1.39 -11.74
N PHE A 7 4.45 1.38 -10.89
CA PHE A 7 4.26 1.06 -9.48
C PHE A 7 3.33 2.07 -8.80
N LEU A 8 3.58 3.37 -8.96
CA LEU A 8 2.76 4.44 -8.38
C LEU A 8 1.32 4.40 -8.90
N SER A 9 1.11 4.19 -10.21
CA SER A 9 -0.22 4.08 -10.84
C SER A 9 -1.05 2.92 -10.30
N GLY A 10 -0.41 1.88 -9.75
CA GLY A 10 -1.10 0.78 -9.05
C GLY A 10 -1.80 1.23 -7.75
N PHE A 11 -1.32 2.31 -7.14
CA PHE A 11 -1.81 2.82 -5.86
C PHE A 11 -2.48 4.19 -5.96
N ILE A 12 -2.09 5.00 -6.93
CA ILE A 12 -2.61 6.36 -7.16
C ILE A 12 -3.55 6.32 -8.37
N LYS A 13 -4.81 6.72 -8.17
CA LYS A 13 -5.83 6.66 -9.25
C LYS A 13 -5.65 7.74 -10.31
N ASN A 14 -5.09 8.90 -9.93
CA ASN A 14 -4.87 10.00 -10.84
C ASN A 14 -3.52 9.81 -11.54
N GLU A 15 -3.54 9.69 -12.87
CA GLU A 15 -2.36 9.45 -13.69
C GLU A 15 -1.37 10.62 -13.64
N GLU A 16 -1.85 11.87 -13.63
CA GLU A 16 -1.01 13.07 -13.52
C GLU A 16 -0.28 13.08 -12.17
N GLU A 17 -1.01 12.80 -11.09
CA GLU A 17 -0.45 12.72 -9.74
C GLU A 17 0.62 11.62 -9.62
N ALA A 18 0.38 10.44 -10.19
CA ALA A 18 1.35 9.35 -10.24
C ALA A 18 2.60 9.73 -11.05
N TYR A 19 2.42 10.49 -12.14
CA TYR A 19 3.51 10.98 -12.96
C TYR A 19 4.36 12.03 -12.24
N ASP A 20 3.73 13.00 -11.58
CA ASP A 20 4.41 14.03 -10.78
C ASP A 20 5.19 13.41 -9.61
N MET A 21 4.60 12.43 -8.93
CA MET A 21 5.29 11.68 -7.88
C MET A 21 6.52 10.92 -8.41
N ALA A 22 6.41 10.33 -9.60
CA ALA A 22 7.56 9.68 -10.23
C ALA A 22 8.68 10.69 -10.55
N GLN A 23 8.34 11.86 -11.07
CA GLN A 23 9.32 12.93 -11.33
C GLN A 23 9.97 13.41 -10.02
N GLU A 24 9.19 13.62 -8.97
CA GLU A 24 9.71 14.04 -7.67
C GLU A 24 10.72 13.04 -7.08
N ILE A 25 10.47 11.72 -7.23
CA ILE A 25 11.42 10.68 -6.81
C ILE A 25 12.75 10.85 -7.55
N PHE A 26 12.72 11.01 -8.88
CA PHE A 26 13.95 11.17 -9.66
C PHE A 26 14.65 12.48 -9.39
N TYR A 27 13.92 13.56 -9.14
CA TYR A 27 14.48 14.83 -8.70
C TYR A 27 15.22 14.67 -7.36
N LYS A 28 14.62 14.03 -6.35
CA LYS A 28 15.24 13.75 -5.05
C LYS A 28 16.50 12.89 -5.20
N VAL A 29 16.47 11.88 -6.06
CA VAL A 29 17.65 11.05 -6.37
C VAL A 29 18.77 11.91 -6.98
N TRP A 30 18.44 12.78 -7.91
CA TRP A 30 19.40 13.67 -8.56
C TRP A 30 20.04 14.65 -7.56
N VAL A 31 19.24 15.28 -6.71
CA VAL A 31 19.73 16.21 -5.68
C VAL A 31 20.65 15.47 -4.71
N ASN A 32 20.30 14.26 -4.30
CA ASN A 32 21.06 13.46 -3.32
C ASN A 32 22.05 12.47 -3.97
N ARG A 33 22.41 12.66 -5.23
CA ARG A 33 23.26 11.71 -5.99
C ARG A 33 24.60 11.39 -5.35
N THR A 34 25.16 12.28 -4.55
CA THR A 34 26.40 12.05 -3.82
C THR A 34 26.24 11.00 -2.72
N ALA A 35 25.12 11.03 -2.00
CA ALA A 35 24.76 10.03 -0.99
C ALA A 35 24.41 8.66 -1.58
N MET A 36 24.03 8.62 -2.89
CA MET A 36 23.71 7.36 -3.58
C MET A 36 24.90 6.39 -3.67
N LYS A 37 26.13 6.85 -3.48
CA LYS A 37 27.34 5.98 -3.46
C LYS A 37 27.34 4.98 -2.30
N GLU A 38 26.64 5.29 -1.23
CA GLU A 38 26.54 4.45 -0.01
C GLU A 38 25.31 3.53 -0.03
N VAL A 39 24.41 3.69 -1.01
CA VAL A 39 23.19 2.91 -1.14
C VAL A 39 23.51 1.50 -1.66
N LYS A 40 23.27 0.48 -0.83
CA LYS A 40 23.52 -0.92 -1.19
C LYS A 40 22.65 -1.42 -2.34
N SER A 41 21.38 -1.02 -2.37
CA SER A 41 20.43 -1.39 -3.41
C SER A 41 19.65 -0.16 -3.88
N PHE A 42 19.95 0.31 -5.09
CA PHE A 42 19.25 1.44 -5.70
C PHE A 42 17.77 1.14 -5.95
N LYS A 43 17.42 -0.12 -6.27
CA LYS A 43 16.03 -0.53 -6.45
C LYS A 43 15.25 -0.45 -5.14
N ALA A 44 15.81 -0.97 -4.03
CA ALA A 44 15.19 -0.91 -2.71
C ALA A 44 15.01 0.54 -2.26
N TYR A 45 15.99 1.40 -2.48
CA TYR A 45 15.90 2.82 -2.18
C TYR A 45 14.76 3.51 -2.94
N LEU A 46 14.64 3.29 -4.26
CA LEU A 46 13.54 3.84 -5.05
C LEU A 46 12.18 3.32 -4.59
N PHE A 47 12.09 2.04 -4.24
CA PHE A 47 10.86 1.44 -3.72
C PHE A 47 10.44 2.10 -2.40
N THR A 48 11.37 2.26 -1.46
CA THR A 48 11.13 2.93 -0.18
C THR A 48 10.66 4.37 -0.39
N MET A 49 11.29 5.13 -1.28
CA MET A 49 10.84 6.49 -1.61
C MET A 49 9.42 6.51 -2.19
N ALA A 50 9.14 5.65 -3.17
CA ALA A 50 7.83 5.56 -3.81
C ALA A 50 6.73 5.19 -2.80
N ARG A 51 7.01 4.23 -1.92
CA ARG A 51 6.10 3.84 -0.85
C ARG A 51 5.82 4.98 0.13
N HIS A 52 6.85 5.69 0.60
CA HIS A 52 6.68 6.84 1.49
C HIS A 52 5.80 7.91 0.85
N MET A 53 5.98 8.17 -0.44
CA MET A 53 5.15 9.15 -1.15
C MET A 53 3.70 8.69 -1.26
N ILE A 54 3.44 7.41 -1.56
CA ILE A 54 2.09 6.83 -1.56
C ILE A 54 1.44 6.98 -0.19
N TYR A 55 2.17 6.66 0.88
CA TYR A 55 1.68 6.75 2.24
C TYR A 55 1.35 8.19 2.64
N ASN A 56 2.26 9.14 2.39
CA ASN A 56 2.05 10.55 2.68
C ASN A 56 0.86 11.12 1.90
N GLN A 57 0.70 10.74 0.64
CA GLN A 57 -0.45 11.13 -0.18
C GLN A 57 -1.77 10.58 0.38
N TYR A 58 -1.72 9.34 0.87
CA TYR A 58 -2.89 8.74 1.50
C TYR A 58 -3.24 9.41 2.82
N GLU A 59 -2.27 9.66 3.71
CA GLU A 59 -2.48 10.41 4.95
C GLU A 59 -3.03 11.81 4.67
N HIS A 60 -2.46 12.53 3.69
CA HIS A 60 -2.94 13.85 3.30
C HIS A 60 -4.40 13.81 2.84
N ASN A 61 -4.81 12.78 2.11
CA ASN A 61 -6.19 12.61 1.67
C ASN A 61 -7.12 12.24 2.83
N LEU A 62 -6.65 11.43 3.81
CA LEU A 62 -7.39 11.09 5.02
C LEU A 62 -7.56 12.30 5.95
N VAL A 63 -6.54 13.15 6.07
CA VAL A 63 -6.60 14.39 6.87
C VAL A 63 -7.60 15.38 6.28
N LYS A 64 -7.77 15.41 4.96
CA LYS A 64 -8.85 16.17 4.30
C LYS A 64 -10.25 15.62 4.65
N GLU A 65 -10.38 14.32 4.88
CA GLU A 65 -11.66 13.68 5.26
C GLU A 65 -11.90 13.61 6.77
N LYS A 66 -10.86 13.64 7.60
CA LYS A 66 -10.96 13.55 9.07
C LYS A 66 -10.03 14.56 9.74
N TYR A 67 -10.60 15.70 10.08
CA TYR A 67 -9.98 16.69 10.96
C TYR A 67 -9.88 16.16 12.39
N ASN A 68 -9.22 15.02 12.61
CA ASN A 68 -8.80 14.50 13.93
C ASN A 68 -8.27 13.09 13.78
N LEU A 69 -6.95 12.92 13.76
CA LEU A 69 -6.27 11.86 14.50
C LEU A 69 -4.76 12.05 14.38
N SER A 70 -4.13 12.07 15.53
CA SER A 70 -2.75 12.36 15.89
C SER A 70 -1.67 11.68 15.04
N ARG A 71 -0.61 12.48 14.81
CA ARG A 71 0.72 12.15 14.30
C ARG A 71 1.26 10.85 14.87
N LEU A 72 1.55 9.90 14.01
CA LEU A 72 2.53 8.85 14.30
C LEU A 72 3.90 9.33 13.83
N ASN A 73 4.78 9.58 14.80
CA ASN A 73 6.17 9.93 14.59
C ASN A 73 6.88 8.78 13.85
N GLN A 74 7.37 9.05 12.64
CA GLN A 74 8.35 8.20 12.00
C GLN A 74 9.72 8.55 12.57
N SER A 75 10.23 7.73 13.49
CA SER A 75 11.62 7.69 13.83
C SER A 75 12.36 6.90 12.76
N GLU A 76 13.30 7.54 12.07
CA GLU A 76 14.29 6.88 11.23
C GLU A 76 15.24 6.06 12.12
N THR A 77 14.86 4.82 12.39
CA THR A 77 15.73 3.83 13.01
C THR A 77 16.27 2.91 11.92
N TYR A 78 17.56 2.72 11.90
CA TYR A 78 18.28 1.84 10.97
C TYR A 78 17.93 0.39 11.30
N GLU A 79 16.95 -0.19 10.58
CA GLU A 79 16.52 -1.58 10.74
C GLU A 79 17.12 -2.46 9.62
N PRO A 80 17.27 -3.78 9.83
CA PRO A 80 17.73 -4.71 8.78
C PRO A 80 16.84 -4.64 7.54
N GLU A 81 17.42 -4.69 6.34
CA GLU A 81 16.71 -4.53 5.05
C GLU A 81 15.49 -5.47 4.90
N GLU A 82 15.60 -6.72 5.40
CA GLU A 82 14.50 -7.70 5.31
C GLU A 82 13.31 -7.34 6.22
N GLU A 83 13.58 -6.84 7.42
CA GLU A 83 12.55 -6.44 8.38
C GLU A 83 11.85 -5.16 7.92
N LEU A 84 12.62 -4.22 7.36
CA LEU A 84 12.10 -3.01 6.73
C LEU A 84 11.19 -3.36 5.54
N PHE A 85 11.60 -4.27 4.67
CA PHE A 85 10.79 -4.72 3.53
C PHE A 85 9.47 -5.37 3.96
N ALA A 86 9.49 -6.22 5.00
CA ALA A 86 8.29 -6.86 5.53
C ALA A 86 7.30 -5.84 6.12
N LYS A 87 7.79 -4.84 6.87
CA LYS A 87 6.98 -3.73 7.38
C LYS A 87 6.38 -2.91 6.24
N ASP A 88 7.18 -2.61 5.24
CA ASP A 88 6.77 -1.84 4.08
C ASP A 88 5.67 -2.54 3.27
N LEU A 89 5.81 -3.85 3.07
CA LEU A 89 4.80 -4.66 2.40
C LEU A 89 3.51 -4.72 3.22
N SER A 90 3.60 -4.87 4.55
CA SER A 90 2.44 -4.84 5.44
C SER A 90 1.67 -3.53 5.33
N LEU A 91 2.36 -2.39 5.33
CA LEU A 91 1.75 -1.08 5.18
C LEU A 91 1.04 -0.91 3.82
N LEU A 92 1.61 -1.43 2.73
CA LEU A 92 0.95 -1.41 1.42
C LEU A 92 -0.29 -2.30 1.38
N ILE A 93 -0.26 -3.46 2.02
CA ILE A 93 -1.41 -4.34 2.17
C ILE A 93 -2.53 -3.64 2.95
N ASP A 94 -2.21 -3.03 4.09
CA ASP A 94 -3.17 -2.29 4.90
C ASP A 94 -3.77 -1.11 4.12
N LEU A 95 -2.98 -0.43 3.30
CA LEU A 95 -3.43 0.63 2.40
C LEU A 95 -4.43 0.11 1.37
N VAL A 96 -4.15 -1.04 0.73
CA VAL A 96 -5.07 -1.64 -0.24
C VAL A 96 -6.38 -2.03 0.43
N ILE A 97 -6.31 -2.64 1.61
CA ILE A 97 -7.49 -3.03 2.39
C ILE A 97 -8.33 -1.78 2.75
N SER A 98 -7.70 -0.70 3.18
CA SER A 98 -8.40 0.53 3.57
C SER A 98 -9.13 1.22 2.40
N LYS A 99 -8.67 1.01 1.16
CA LYS A 99 -9.31 1.51 -0.06
C LYS A 99 -10.48 0.65 -0.56
N MET A 100 -10.67 -0.54 0.00
CA MET A 100 -11.81 -1.38 -0.35
C MET A 100 -13.12 -0.75 0.11
N HIS A 101 -14.21 -1.07 -0.58
CA HIS A 101 -15.55 -0.71 -0.11
C HIS A 101 -15.78 -1.25 1.30
N LEU A 102 -16.38 -0.47 2.19
CA LEU A 102 -16.52 -0.75 3.64
C LEU A 102 -17.02 -2.17 3.93
N GLN A 103 -18.02 -2.65 3.19
CA GLN A 103 -18.56 -4.00 3.40
C GLN A 103 -17.53 -5.08 3.03
N ARG A 104 -16.77 -4.91 1.93
CA ARG A 104 -15.70 -5.83 1.52
C ARG A 104 -14.59 -5.84 2.55
N GLN A 105 -14.14 -4.66 2.98
CA GLN A 105 -13.13 -4.50 4.01
C GLN A 105 -13.54 -5.23 5.30
N ARG A 106 -14.76 -4.98 5.79
CA ARG A 106 -15.29 -5.61 7.01
C ARG A 106 -15.31 -7.14 6.90
N ILE A 107 -15.84 -7.69 5.81
CA ILE A 107 -15.90 -9.14 5.57
C ILE A 107 -14.49 -9.73 5.50
N PHE A 108 -13.57 -9.08 4.79
CA PHE A 108 -12.20 -9.54 4.69
C PHE A 108 -11.47 -9.55 6.05
N MET A 109 -11.68 -8.51 6.86
CA MET A 109 -11.11 -8.43 8.21
C MET A 109 -11.68 -9.51 9.15
N MET A 110 -12.99 -9.76 9.11
CA MET A 110 -13.63 -10.84 9.88
C MET A 110 -13.05 -12.20 9.50
N SER A 111 -12.82 -12.45 8.20
CA SER A 111 -12.21 -13.70 7.74
C SER A 111 -10.73 -13.83 8.14
N ARG A 112 -9.92 -12.75 8.03
CA ARG A 112 -8.46 -12.84 8.17
C ARG A 112 -7.95 -12.54 9.58
N LYS A 113 -8.54 -11.57 10.26
CA LYS A 113 -8.12 -11.22 11.64
C LYS A 113 -8.90 -11.99 12.72
N GLU A 114 -10.21 -12.18 12.51
CA GLU A 114 -11.05 -12.90 13.49
C GLU A 114 -11.11 -14.41 13.19
N GLY A 115 -10.62 -14.86 12.03
CA GLY A 115 -10.59 -16.28 11.66
C GLY A 115 -11.97 -16.90 11.40
N LEU A 116 -12.99 -16.07 11.17
CA LEU A 116 -14.36 -16.54 10.93
C LEU A 116 -14.52 -17.22 9.58
N SER A 117 -15.29 -18.29 9.54
CA SER A 117 -15.72 -18.96 8.30
C SER A 117 -16.73 -18.12 7.52
N SER A 118 -16.91 -18.42 6.25
CA SER A 118 -17.92 -17.74 5.43
C SER A 118 -19.34 -17.91 5.95
N ASP A 119 -19.64 -19.03 6.59
CA ASP A 119 -20.96 -19.29 7.18
C ASP A 119 -21.20 -18.44 8.43
N GLU A 120 -20.18 -18.32 9.30
CA GLU A 120 -20.25 -17.46 10.50
C GLU A 120 -20.39 -15.99 10.14
N ILE A 121 -19.63 -15.53 9.13
CA ILE A 121 -19.71 -14.15 8.63
C ILE A 121 -21.09 -13.88 8.02
N ALA A 122 -21.59 -14.81 7.20
CA ALA A 122 -22.92 -14.72 6.57
C ALA A 122 -24.01 -14.58 7.63
N SER A 123 -23.97 -15.44 8.66
CA SER A 123 -24.92 -15.39 9.79
C SER A 123 -24.81 -14.08 10.58
N ARG A 124 -23.59 -13.63 10.87
CA ARG A 124 -23.34 -12.41 11.66
C ARG A 124 -23.77 -11.14 10.96
N LEU A 125 -23.67 -11.11 9.62
CA LEU A 125 -24.04 -9.96 8.81
C LEU A 125 -25.43 -10.07 8.17
N SER A 126 -26.15 -11.20 8.39
CA SER A 126 -27.46 -11.49 7.79
C SER A 126 -27.45 -11.38 6.26
N ILE A 127 -26.41 -11.93 5.62
CA ILE A 127 -26.23 -11.98 4.15
C ILE A 127 -26.00 -13.43 3.70
N HIS A 128 -26.13 -13.68 2.38
CA HIS A 128 -25.86 -15.01 1.85
C HIS A 128 -24.37 -15.36 1.90
N LYS A 129 -24.03 -16.60 2.19
CA LYS A 129 -22.66 -17.14 2.16
C LYS A 129 -21.94 -16.81 0.86
N ARG A 130 -22.60 -16.98 -0.30
CA ARG A 130 -22.06 -16.65 -1.63
C ARG A 130 -21.64 -15.18 -1.74
N THR A 131 -22.37 -14.28 -1.10
CA THR A 131 -22.00 -12.85 -1.04
C THR A 131 -20.71 -12.64 -0.28
N VAL A 132 -20.53 -13.33 0.85
CA VAL A 132 -19.28 -13.32 1.64
C VAL A 132 -18.11 -13.82 0.79
N GLU A 133 -18.26 -14.98 0.17
CA GLU A 133 -17.23 -15.59 -0.68
C GLU A 133 -16.83 -14.67 -1.84
N ASN A 134 -17.81 -14.02 -2.49
CA ASN A 134 -17.53 -13.03 -3.54
C ASN A 134 -16.75 -11.83 -3.02
N HIS A 135 -17.08 -11.29 -1.85
CA HIS A 135 -16.32 -10.19 -1.26
C HIS A 135 -14.90 -10.60 -0.91
N ILE A 136 -14.67 -11.79 -0.36
CA ILE A 136 -13.34 -12.32 -0.05
C ILE A 136 -12.54 -12.51 -1.34
N SER A 137 -13.11 -13.12 -2.37
CA SER A 137 -12.46 -13.34 -3.66
C SER A 137 -12.06 -12.01 -4.33
N ASN A 138 -12.94 -11.02 -4.32
CA ASN A 138 -12.64 -9.70 -4.86
C ASN A 138 -11.56 -8.99 -4.06
N ALA A 139 -11.56 -9.10 -2.72
CA ALA A 139 -10.51 -8.54 -1.87
C ALA A 139 -9.13 -9.16 -2.19
N LEU A 140 -9.07 -10.48 -2.36
CA LEU A 140 -7.85 -11.18 -2.76
C LEU A 140 -7.37 -10.78 -4.15
N THR A 141 -8.30 -10.51 -5.08
CA THR A 141 -7.98 -10.01 -6.42
C THR A 141 -7.36 -8.61 -6.36
N ASP A 142 -7.92 -7.72 -5.53
CA ASP A 142 -7.39 -6.36 -5.34
C ASP A 142 -5.97 -6.41 -4.73
N LEU A 143 -5.76 -7.27 -3.72
CA LEU A 143 -4.44 -7.49 -3.11
C LEU A 143 -3.44 -8.07 -4.11
N LYS A 144 -3.85 -9.07 -4.90
CA LYS A 144 -3.00 -9.69 -5.92
C LYS A 144 -2.55 -8.68 -6.97
N LYS A 145 -3.44 -7.81 -7.43
CA LYS A 145 -3.09 -6.73 -8.36
C LYS A 145 -2.05 -5.79 -7.75
N ALA A 146 -2.24 -5.36 -6.51
CA ALA A 146 -1.28 -4.49 -5.83
C ALA A 146 0.11 -5.15 -5.69
N LEU A 147 0.15 -6.43 -5.32
CA LEU A 147 1.40 -7.20 -5.21
C LEU A 147 2.11 -7.39 -6.56
N GLN A 148 1.38 -7.47 -7.68
CA GLN A 148 1.98 -7.51 -9.01
C GLN A 148 2.76 -6.23 -9.32
N TYR A 149 2.28 -5.05 -8.91
CA TYR A 149 3.03 -3.79 -9.08
C TYR A 149 4.30 -3.76 -8.25
N VAL A 150 4.28 -4.35 -7.05
CA VAL A 150 5.50 -4.51 -6.24
C VAL A 150 6.50 -5.43 -6.95
N SER A 151 6.07 -6.57 -7.47
CA SER A 151 6.96 -7.52 -8.15
C SER A 151 7.60 -6.94 -9.42
N LEU A 152 6.88 -6.11 -10.18
CA LEU A 152 7.41 -5.44 -11.37
C LEU A 152 8.55 -4.48 -11.06
N LEU A 153 8.63 -3.95 -9.85
CA LEU A 153 9.71 -3.07 -9.42
C LEU A 153 11.00 -3.85 -9.14
N PHE A 154 10.88 -5.12 -8.68
CA PHE A 154 12.02 -5.95 -8.29
C PHE A 154 12.52 -6.89 -9.41
N LEU A 155 11.73 -7.09 -10.46
CA LEU A 155 12.13 -7.80 -11.68
C LEU A 155 12.72 -6.82 -12.70
#